data_36c982bd7e5bec83a8fc6c258a34b588
#
_entry.id   36c982bd7e5bec83a8fc6c258a34b588
#
_cell.length_a   1.000
_cell.length_b   1.000
_cell.length_c   1.000
_cell.angle_alpha   90.00
_cell.angle_beta   90.00
_cell.angle_gamma   90.00
#
_symmetry.space_group_name_H-M   'P 1'
#
loop_
_entity.id
_entity.type
_entity.pdbx_description
1 polymer ?
#
loop_
_entity_poly.entity_id
_entity_poly.type
_entity_poly.pdbx_seq_one_letter_code
_entity_poly.pdbx_strand_id
1 'polypeptide(L)'
;MDKKKQRSLNMWLKQQSKLAKRWLMLAIGLGIISSLFLLVQAALIATILHQLIIEQVDKYTLIPQFIGLMATIALRSICSWGREMAGFHAGKEVRTYIRQLIFEKLRSLGPAYIKGKPAGAWATLTLEQVEDMHDFFARYLPQMSLAVLIPLIILVVVFPLNWAAGLIFLITAPLVPLFMALVGIKAADASRKNFKALQRLSGHFYDRLQSMTTIRLFDRTQAETEKMRGASEVFRKRTMDVLRIAFLSSAVLEFFTSISIAITAVYFGFSFIGELNFGHYGAGVTLFAGLFILILAPEFYQPLRDLGTFYHAKQQAVAAAESIADFLAIDIEKVPSGHQILNHQESIEIIAQDLCVFSPEGHPLVGPVSFTLSRGQTTALVGPSGAGKTSLVNAILGFMPYQGSLTINGIELNQCDHHCWRAMISWVGQNPLLVHGSIRDNVTLGKTEIDDQQLQTVLEEAFAREFVDHHGLDYVINDRSGGLSVGQAQRLALARAMLQNGMFWLLDEPTASLDAKSERLVMHSLDQQIANKTALLVTHQLEPLRSVDQILVMQDGHIVQVGSFTQLSEQPGLFATMLTANQTRKAADKGNLDA
;
A
#
# COMPACT_ATOMS: atom_id res chain seq x y z
N MET A 1 -20.08 10.33 -4.12
CA MET A 1 -19.83 9.93 -2.72
C MET A 1 -20.92 10.50 -1.85
N ASP A 2 -21.53 9.67 -0.98
CA ASP A 2 -22.57 10.13 -0.06
C ASP A 2 -21.96 11.15 0.90
N LYS A 3 -22.67 12.28 1.15
CA LYS A 3 -22.24 13.33 2.09
C LYS A 3 -21.94 12.78 3.49
N LYS A 4 -22.63 11.71 3.89
CA LYS A 4 -22.42 11.04 5.17
C LYS A 4 -21.06 10.31 5.22
N LYS A 5 -20.70 9.56 4.15
CA LYS A 5 -19.39 8.89 4.02
C LYS A 5 -18.25 9.90 3.98
N GLN A 6 -18.43 11.02 3.28
CA GLN A 6 -17.41 12.08 3.24
C GLN A 6 -17.17 12.73 4.61
N ARG A 7 -18.22 12.90 5.43
CA ARG A 7 -18.06 13.40 6.79
C ARG A 7 -17.32 12.41 7.69
N SER A 8 -17.61 11.12 7.59
CA SER A 8 -16.93 10.09 8.38
C SER A 8 -15.43 10.01 8.04
N LEU A 9 -15.06 10.10 6.75
CA LEU A 9 -13.67 10.11 6.30
C LEU A 9 -12.91 11.36 6.78
N ASN A 10 -13.55 12.54 6.72
CA ASN A 10 -12.96 13.76 7.26
C ASN A 10 -12.75 13.67 8.79
N MET A 11 -13.68 13.03 9.52
CA MET A 11 -13.51 12.78 10.96
C MET A 11 -12.36 11.79 11.22
N TRP A 12 -12.26 10.73 10.43
CA TRP A 12 -11.16 9.77 10.51
C TRP A 12 -9.80 10.45 10.29
N LEU A 13 -9.65 11.25 9.22
CA LEU A 13 -8.44 12.03 8.96
C LEU A 13 -8.10 12.99 10.11
N LYS A 14 -9.10 13.68 10.65
CA LYS A 14 -8.94 14.56 11.82
C LYS A 14 -8.51 13.77 13.08
N GLN A 15 -8.98 12.55 13.25
CA GLN A 15 -8.55 11.70 14.35
C GLN A 15 -7.07 11.32 14.22
N GLN A 16 -6.63 10.95 13.00
CA GLN A 16 -5.22 10.66 12.74
C GLN A 16 -4.31 11.87 12.96
N SER A 17 -4.79 13.09 12.69
CA SER A 17 -3.98 14.32 12.90
C SER A 17 -3.61 14.57 14.37
N LYS A 18 -4.33 13.94 15.33
CA LYS A 18 -4.00 14.05 16.76
C LYS A 18 -2.64 13.44 17.10
N LEU A 19 -2.20 12.43 16.34
CA LEU A 19 -0.88 11.81 16.51
C LEU A 19 0.24 12.84 16.30
N ALA A 20 0.14 13.62 15.23
CA ALA A 20 1.15 14.61 14.86
C ALA A 20 0.89 16.01 15.45
N LYS A 21 0.03 16.15 16.48
CA LYS A 21 -0.41 17.44 17.03
C LYS A 21 0.77 18.36 17.39
N ARG A 22 1.85 17.82 17.97
CA ARG A 22 3.04 18.61 18.37
C ARG A 22 3.70 19.26 17.15
N TRP A 23 3.91 18.51 16.08
CA TRP A 23 4.52 18.99 14.86
C TRP A 23 3.62 19.98 14.12
N LEU A 24 2.31 19.74 14.08
CA LEU A 24 1.33 20.65 13.50
C LEU A 24 1.29 21.99 14.23
N MET A 25 1.30 21.99 15.57
CA MET A 25 1.35 23.21 16.37
C MET A 25 2.65 23.98 16.18
N LEU A 26 3.79 23.26 16.08
CA LEU A 26 5.10 23.87 15.79
C LEU A 26 5.11 24.52 14.39
N ALA A 27 4.57 23.83 13.36
CA ALA A 27 4.48 24.38 12.02
C ALA A 27 3.61 25.65 11.96
N ILE A 28 2.47 25.65 12.67
CA ILE A 28 1.59 26.83 12.77
C ILE A 28 2.30 27.96 13.51
N GLY A 29 2.94 27.68 14.64
CA GLY A 29 3.67 28.67 15.44
C GLY A 29 4.81 29.33 14.66
N LEU A 30 5.64 28.53 13.97
CA LEU A 30 6.71 29.03 13.09
C LEU A 30 6.16 29.85 11.91
N GLY A 31 5.00 29.47 11.37
CA GLY A 31 4.31 30.25 10.34
C GLY A 31 3.85 31.62 10.84
N ILE A 32 3.32 31.70 12.07
CA ILE A 32 2.94 32.97 12.70
C ILE A 32 4.18 33.83 12.97
N ILE A 33 5.25 33.25 13.54
CA ILE A 33 6.51 33.97 13.78
C ILE A 33 7.10 34.50 12.47
N SER A 34 7.10 33.70 11.42
CA SER A 34 7.52 34.12 10.07
C SER A 34 6.70 35.31 9.55
N SER A 35 5.38 35.34 9.81
CA SER A 35 4.53 36.47 9.42
C SER A 35 4.79 37.73 10.24
N LEU A 36 5.18 37.62 11.52
CA LEU A 36 5.60 38.76 12.32
C LEU A 36 6.93 39.35 11.81
N PHE A 37 7.90 38.52 11.44
CA PHE A 37 9.12 39.00 10.78
C PHE A 37 8.83 39.65 9.44
N LEU A 38 7.84 39.17 8.70
CA LEU A 38 7.38 39.81 7.47
C LEU A 38 6.87 41.26 7.73
N LEU A 39 6.07 41.45 8.78
CA LEU A 39 5.59 42.80 9.15
C LEU A 39 6.75 43.75 9.47
N VAL A 40 7.72 43.27 10.27
CA VAL A 40 8.93 44.04 10.59
C VAL A 40 9.74 44.33 9.33
N GLN A 41 9.91 43.37 8.42
CA GLN A 41 10.59 43.53 7.15
C GLN A 41 9.91 44.59 6.28
N ALA A 42 8.58 44.54 6.14
CA ALA A 42 7.81 45.52 5.40
C ALA A 42 7.92 46.93 6.01
N ALA A 43 7.88 47.03 7.35
CA ALA A 43 8.05 48.30 8.06
C ALA A 43 9.44 48.89 7.85
N LEU A 44 10.50 48.07 7.94
CA LEU A 44 11.87 48.54 7.68
C LEU A 44 12.05 49.05 6.25
N ILE A 45 11.54 48.33 5.24
CA ILE A 45 11.59 48.77 3.84
C ILE A 45 10.84 50.10 3.67
N ALA A 46 9.62 50.20 4.20
CA ALA A 46 8.82 51.43 4.10
C ALA A 46 9.49 52.59 4.83
N THR A 47 10.12 52.36 6.00
CA THR A 47 10.87 53.39 6.75
C THR A 47 12.09 53.87 5.99
N ILE A 48 12.92 52.95 5.47
CA ILE A 48 14.12 53.26 4.70
C ILE A 48 13.73 54.13 3.48
N LEU A 49 12.70 53.73 2.75
CA LEU A 49 12.24 54.50 1.57
C LEU A 49 11.65 55.86 1.96
N HIS A 50 10.88 55.93 3.03
CA HIS A 50 10.33 57.20 3.54
C HIS A 50 11.44 58.17 3.93
N GLN A 51 12.44 57.71 4.70
CA GLN A 51 13.57 58.54 5.16
C GLN A 51 14.46 58.97 4.00
N LEU A 52 14.72 58.14 3.02
CA LEU A 52 15.51 58.50 1.84
C LEU A 52 14.80 59.48 0.92
N ILE A 53 13.48 59.33 0.70
CA ILE A 53 12.75 60.10 -0.32
C ILE A 53 12.19 61.41 0.27
N ILE A 54 11.59 61.34 1.46
CA ILE A 54 10.88 62.49 2.05
C ILE A 54 11.81 63.28 2.99
N GLU A 55 12.52 62.57 3.90
CA GLU A 55 13.37 63.22 4.89
C GLU A 55 14.78 63.51 4.37
N GLN A 56 15.15 62.94 3.20
CA GLN A 56 16.47 63.13 2.55
C GLN A 56 17.66 62.82 3.48
N VAL A 57 17.49 61.83 4.36
CA VAL A 57 18.51 61.38 5.31
C VAL A 57 19.68 60.74 4.57
N ASP A 58 20.91 60.98 5.02
CA ASP A 58 22.09 60.36 4.43
C ASP A 58 22.02 58.80 4.54
N LYS A 59 22.30 58.15 3.42
CA LYS A 59 22.30 56.66 3.30
C LYS A 59 23.18 55.95 4.34
N TYR A 60 24.24 56.58 4.80
CA TYR A 60 25.14 56.00 5.81
C TYR A 60 24.50 55.90 7.20
N THR A 61 23.56 56.78 7.54
CA THR A 61 22.83 56.75 8.81
C THR A 61 21.79 55.59 8.84
N LEU A 62 21.42 55.05 7.67
CA LEU A 62 20.44 53.95 7.53
C LEU A 62 21.08 52.56 7.59
N ILE A 63 22.41 52.45 7.74
CA ILE A 63 23.12 51.16 7.85
C ILE A 63 22.51 50.24 8.92
N PRO A 64 22.15 50.70 10.13
CA PRO A 64 21.51 49.81 11.12
C PRO A 64 20.17 49.23 10.65
N GLN A 65 19.39 49.98 9.90
CA GLN A 65 18.10 49.54 9.35
C GLN A 65 18.32 48.49 8.25
N PHE A 66 19.34 48.66 7.39
CA PHE A 66 19.71 47.62 6.41
C PHE A 66 20.21 46.33 7.08
N ILE A 67 21.00 46.45 8.16
CA ILE A 67 21.41 45.27 8.95
C ILE A 67 20.17 44.59 9.55
N GLY A 68 19.24 45.38 10.14
CA GLY A 68 17.98 44.89 10.66
C GLY A 68 17.14 44.16 9.59
N LEU A 69 17.08 44.74 8.36
CA LEU A 69 16.39 44.13 7.23
C LEU A 69 17.01 42.77 6.85
N MET A 70 18.34 42.69 6.75
CA MET A 70 19.03 41.43 6.47
C MET A 70 18.79 40.38 7.57
N ALA A 71 18.81 40.83 8.83
CA ALA A 71 18.52 39.94 9.96
C ALA A 71 17.07 39.40 9.91
N THR A 72 16.09 40.26 9.61
CA THR A 72 14.68 39.79 9.50
C THR A 72 14.46 38.83 8.34
N ILE A 73 15.12 39.05 7.19
CA ILE A 73 15.09 38.11 6.05
C ILE A 73 15.67 36.74 6.45
N ALA A 74 16.83 36.73 7.13
CA ALA A 74 17.47 35.51 7.58
C ALA A 74 16.58 34.74 8.59
N LEU A 75 16.02 35.43 9.59
CA LEU A 75 15.14 34.84 10.59
C LEU A 75 13.85 34.30 9.97
N ARG A 76 13.24 35.05 9.04
CA ARG A 76 12.06 34.59 8.26
C ARG A 76 12.38 33.30 7.49
N SER A 77 13.54 33.23 6.85
CA SER A 77 13.97 32.06 6.09
C SER A 77 14.16 30.85 6.99
N ILE A 78 14.78 31.02 8.17
CA ILE A 78 14.95 29.96 9.17
C ILE A 78 13.57 29.47 9.67
N CYS A 79 12.65 30.38 9.99
CA CYS A 79 11.30 30.02 10.41
C CYS A 79 10.53 29.27 9.31
N SER A 80 10.68 29.69 8.06
CA SER A 80 10.04 29.04 6.91
C SER A 80 10.60 27.63 6.69
N TRP A 81 11.91 27.45 6.77
CA TRP A 81 12.54 26.13 6.72
C TRP A 81 12.09 25.24 7.89
N GLY A 82 12.06 25.77 9.12
CA GLY A 82 11.60 25.03 10.30
C GLY A 82 10.12 24.62 10.17
N ARG A 83 9.27 25.46 9.56
CA ARG A 83 7.86 25.17 9.29
C ARG A 83 7.72 23.96 8.33
N GLU A 84 8.48 23.95 7.22
CA GLU A 84 8.47 22.82 6.27
C GLU A 84 8.97 21.53 6.92
N MET A 85 10.04 21.61 7.73
CA MET A 85 10.54 20.43 8.48
C MET A 85 9.52 19.91 9.50
N ALA A 86 8.86 20.79 10.23
CA ALA A 86 7.80 20.39 11.16
C ALA A 86 6.62 19.75 10.42
N GLY A 87 6.20 20.32 9.29
CA GLY A 87 5.16 19.74 8.43
C GLY A 87 5.55 18.36 7.91
N PHE A 88 6.78 18.20 7.41
CA PHE A 88 7.30 16.90 6.95
C PHE A 88 7.26 15.84 8.07
N HIS A 89 7.70 16.18 9.28
CA HIS A 89 7.67 15.26 10.42
C HIS A 89 6.23 14.90 10.82
N ALA A 90 5.29 15.85 10.74
CA ALA A 90 3.88 15.57 10.96
C ALA A 90 3.35 14.53 9.97
N GLY A 91 3.62 14.71 8.66
CA GLY A 91 3.24 13.76 7.64
C GLY A 91 3.91 12.40 7.80
N LYS A 92 5.21 12.37 8.15
CA LYS A 92 5.98 11.15 8.40
C LYS A 92 5.39 10.32 9.53
N GLU A 93 5.08 10.93 10.68
CA GLU A 93 4.55 10.24 11.86
C GLU A 93 3.23 9.54 11.56
N VAL A 94 2.29 10.25 10.91
CA VAL A 94 0.99 9.68 10.53
C VAL A 94 1.15 8.56 9.51
N ARG A 95 1.98 8.73 8.47
CA ARG A 95 2.22 7.68 7.45
C ARG A 95 2.82 6.42 8.06
N THR A 96 3.80 6.56 8.96
CA THR A 96 4.41 5.42 9.64
C THR A 96 3.38 4.65 10.45
N TYR A 97 2.53 5.35 11.20
CA TYR A 97 1.47 4.73 11.98
C TYR A 97 0.43 4.01 11.10
N ILE A 98 -0.03 4.65 10.02
CA ILE A 98 -1.02 4.03 9.12
C ILE A 98 -0.42 2.79 8.42
N ARG A 99 0.85 2.83 7.99
CA ARG A 99 1.54 1.65 7.45
C ARG A 99 1.57 0.51 8.45
N GLN A 100 1.89 0.82 9.70
CA GLN A 100 1.88 -0.20 10.75
C GLN A 100 0.49 -0.82 10.91
N LEU A 101 -0.58 -0.01 10.96
CA LEU A 101 -1.95 -0.54 11.02
C LEU A 101 -2.30 -1.42 9.82
N ILE A 102 -1.87 -1.05 8.61
CA ILE A 102 -2.08 -1.85 7.39
C ILE A 102 -1.34 -3.18 7.51
N PHE A 103 -0.07 -3.19 7.95
CA PHE A 103 0.71 -4.42 8.13
C PHE A 103 0.13 -5.32 9.22
N GLU A 104 -0.29 -4.76 10.36
CA GLU A 104 -0.96 -5.51 11.41
C GLU A 104 -2.27 -6.14 10.90
N LYS A 105 -3.04 -5.37 10.11
CA LYS A 105 -4.27 -5.89 9.48
C LYS A 105 -3.97 -6.99 8.47
N LEU A 106 -2.99 -6.82 7.57
CA LEU A 106 -2.56 -7.85 6.63
C LEU A 106 -2.13 -9.12 7.35
N ARG A 107 -1.34 -8.98 8.42
CA ARG A 107 -0.93 -10.11 9.25
C ARG A 107 -2.14 -10.83 9.86
N SER A 108 -3.14 -10.08 10.32
CA SER A 108 -4.35 -10.64 10.92
C SER A 108 -5.27 -11.35 9.92
N LEU A 109 -5.29 -10.90 8.65
CA LEU A 109 -6.09 -11.49 7.57
C LEU A 109 -5.52 -12.81 7.05
N GLY A 110 -4.21 -13.00 7.20
CA GLY A 110 -3.53 -14.24 6.84
C GLY A 110 -3.31 -14.46 5.34
N PRO A 111 -2.50 -15.47 4.98
CA PRO A 111 -2.07 -15.68 3.60
C PRO A 111 -3.20 -16.15 2.66
N ALA A 112 -4.23 -16.80 3.16
CA ALA A 112 -5.37 -17.24 2.35
C ALA A 112 -6.12 -16.04 1.73
N TYR A 113 -6.34 -14.97 2.50
CA TYR A 113 -6.96 -13.74 2.03
C TYR A 113 -6.06 -12.96 1.08
N ILE A 114 -4.76 -12.86 1.43
CA ILE A 114 -3.79 -12.08 0.65
C ILE A 114 -3.64 -12.65 -0.77
N LYS A 115 -3.62 -13.97 -0.93
CA LYS A 115 -3.55 -14.65 -2.24
C LYS A 115 -4.75 -14.37 -3.14
N GLY A 116 -5.91 -14.02 -2.60
CA GLY A 116 -7.12 -13.69 -3.34
C GLY A 116 -7.07 -12.38 -4.12
N LYS A 117 -6.04 -11.54 -3.91
CA LYS A 117 -5.88 -10.25 -4.60
C LYS A 117 -4.50 -10.12 -5.25
N PRO A 118 -4.39 -9.41 -6.39
CA PRO A 118 -3.09 -9.17 -7.03
C PRO A 118 -2.10 -8.45 -6.09
N ALA A 119 -0.82 -8.85 -6.12
CA ALA A 119 0.23 -8.23 -5.30
C ALA A 119 0.34 -6.71 -5.52
N GLY A 120 0.12 -6.23 -6.75
CA GLY A 120 0.09 -4.82 -7.09
C GLY A 120 -0.96 -4.02 -6.30
N ALA A 121 -2.11 -4.61 -5.98
CA ALA A 121 -3.14 -3.94 -5.20
C ALA A 121 -2.66 -3.65 -3.76
N TRP A 122 -1.90 -4.56 -3.17
CA TRP A 122 -1.29 -4.38 -1.84
C TRP A 122 -0.17 -3.34 -1.85
N ALA A 123 0.64 -3.34 -2.91
CA ALA A 123 1.69 -2.33 -3.09
C ALA A 123 1.08 -0.93 -3.23
N THR A 124 0.06 -0.75 -4.07
CA THR A 124 -0.66 0.52 -4.21
C THR A 124 -1.27 0.99 -2.90
N LEU A 125 -1.92 0.09 -2.14
CA LEU A 125 -2.50 0.44 -0.83
C LEU A 125 -1.43 0.92 0.16
N THR A 126 -0.30 0.21 0.24
CA THR A 126 0.71 0.41 1.30
C THR A 126 1.70 1.54 0.97
N LEU A 127 2.05 1.69 -0.31
CA LEU A 127 3.04 2.66 -0.78
C LEU A 127 2.37 3.93 -1.30
N GLU A 128 1.54 3.83 -2.33
CA GLU A 128 1.01 5.00 -3.04
C GLU A 128 -0.06 5.72 -2.21
N GLN A 129 -1.10 5.00 -1.75
CA GLN A 129 -2.22 5.63 -1.05
C GLN A 129 -1.82 6.20 0.32
N VAL A 130 -0.88 5.57 1.03
CA VAL A 130 -0.36 6.15 2.27
C VAL A 130 0.46 7.41 1.98
N GLU A 131 1.22 7.44 0.87
CA GLU A 131 1.98 8.62 0.46
C GLU A 131 1.07 9.77 0.04
N ASP A 132 -0.04 9.51 -0.65
CA ASP A 132 -1.05 10.50 -1.03
C ASP A 132 -1.65 11.27 0.16
N MET A 133 -1.52 10.76 1.37
CA MET A 133 -1.96 11.44 2.59
C MET A 133 -0.92 12.43 3.13
N HIS A 134 0.34 12.37 2.68
CA HIS A 134 1.43 13.17 3.24
C HIS A 134 1.13 14.67 3.23
N ASP A 135 0.84 15.22 2.07
CA ASP A 135 0.65 16.68 1.89
C ASP A 135 -0.58 17.22 2.61
N PHE A 136 -1.56 16.37 2.89
CA PHE A 136 -2.68 16.76 3.73
C PHE A 136 -2.24 17.10 5.16
N PHE A 137 -1.41 16.26 5.78
CA PHE A 137 -0.91 16.50 7.14
C PHE A 137 0.24 17.50 7.16
N ALA A 138 1.15 17.41 6.18
CA ALA A 138 2.35 18.25 6.14
C ALA A 138 2.06 19.71 5.78
N ARG A 139 1.13 19.95 4.83
CA ARG A 139 0.92 21.26 4.21
C ARG A 139 -0.49 21.79 4.40
N TYR A 140 -1.53 20.99 4.03
CA TYR A 140 -2.91 21.49 4.04
C TYR A 140 -3.41 21.85 5.44
N LEU A 141 -3.21 21.00 6.45
CA LEU A 141 -3.69 21.27 7.81
C LEU A 141 -3.06 22.50 8.46
N PRO A 142 -1.71 22.67 8.46
CA PRO A 142 -1.12 23.92 8.97
C PRO A 142 -1.59 25.15 8.19
N GLN A 143 -1.66 25.04 6.86
CA GLN A 143 -2.06 26.16 6.00
C GLN A 143 -3.50 26.60 6.21
N MET A 144 -4.41 25.68 6.57
CA MET A 144 -5.80 26.03 6.89
C MET A 144 -5.88 26.99 8.09
N SER A 145 -5.02 26.83 9.09
CA SER A 145 -4.94 27.74 10.24
C SER A 145 -4.25 29.06 9.86
N LEU A 146 -3.14 28.97 9.12
CA LEU A 146 -2.38 30.14 8.70
C LEU A 146 -3.16 31.04 7.72
N ALA A 147 -4.00 30.46 6.87
CA ALA A 147 -4.87 31.20 5.95
C ALA A 147 -5.93 32.08 6.65
N VAL A 148 -6.18 31.83 7.92
CA VAL A 148 -7.05 32.70 8.76
C VAL A 148 -6.20 33.64 9.61
N LEU A 149 -5.17 33.11 10.29
CA LEU A 149 -4.41 33.85 11.29
C LEU A 149 -3.52 34.94 10.67
N ILE A 150 -2.86 34.68 9.54
CA ILE A 150 -1.95 35.65 8.91
C ILE A 150 -2.73 36.87 8.37
N PRO A 151 -3.82 36.71 7.58
CA PRO A 151 -4.62 37.87 7.17
C PRO A 151 -5.20 38.65 8.37
N LEU A 152 -5.61 37.97 9.43
CA LEU A 152 -6.09 38.63 10.65
C LEU A 152 -5.00 39.48 11.30
N ILE A 153 -3.78 38.98 11.43
CA ILE A 153 -2.63 39.71 11.98
C ILE A 153 -2.34 40.95 11.14
N ILE A 154 -2.35 40.81 9.81
CA ILE A 154 -2.11 41.95 8.89
C ILE A 154 -3.22 42.99 9.02
N LEU A 155 -4.51 42.59 9.11
CA LEU A 155 -5.63 43.49 9.32
C LEU A 155 -5.49 44.28 10.63
N VAL A 156 -5.12 43.63 11.72
CA VAL A 156 -4.90 44.25 13.05
C VAL A 156 -3.86 45.38 12.95
N VAL A 157 -2.85 45.24 12.09
CA VAL A 157 -1.80 46.26 11.89
C VAL A 157 -2.22 47.31 10.90
N VAL A 158 -2.96 46.96 9.82
CA VAL A 158 -3.36 47.86 8.75
C VAL A 158 -4.50 48.78 9.17
N PHE A 159 -5.51 48.30 9.90
CA PHE A 159 -6.68 49.09 10.32
C PHE A 159 -6.32 50.36 11.12
N PRO A 160 -5.43 50.31 12.12
CA PRO A 160 -5.00 51.53 12.83
C PRO A 160 -4.25 52.55 11.99
N LEU A 161 -3.58 52.09 10.92
CA LEU A 161 -2.85 52.99 10.00
C LEU A 161 -3.78 53.61 8.97
N ASN A 162 -4.66 52.79 8.39
CA ASN A 162 -5.61 53.24 7.37
C ASN A 162 -6.83 52.31 7.31
N TRP A 163 -7.98 52.81 7.78
CA TRP A 163 -9.20 51.98 7.83
C TRP A 163 -9.76 51.66 6.44
N ALA A 164 -9.58 52.57 5.43
CA ALA A 164 -10.07 52.33 4.08
C ALA A 164 -9.33 51.18 3.40
N ALA A 165 -7.99 51.12 3.52
CA ALA A 165 -7.18 50.00 3.04
C ALA A 165 -7.52 48.69 3.77
N GLY A 166 -7.72 48.74 5.10
CA GLY A 166 -8.19 47.64 5.89
C GLY A 166 -9.54 47.09 5.42
N LEU A 167 -10.47 48.00 5.06
CA LEU A 167 -11.78 47.63 4.53
C LEU A 167 -11.70 47.00 3.14
N ILE A 168 -10.82 47.50 2.26
CA ILE A 168 -10.56 46.91 0.93
C ILE A 168 -10.12 45.43 1.13
N PHE A 169 -9.16 45.16 2.02
CA PHE A 169 -8.69 43.80 2.31
C PHE A 169 -9.80 42.94 2.92
N LEU A 170 -10.55 43.46 3.86
CA LEU A 170 -11.62 42.74 4.56
C LEU A 170 -12.76 42.32 3.61
N ILE A 171 -13.14 43.16 2.65
CA ILE A 171 -14.21 42.88 1.68
C ILE A 171 -13.72 41.92 0.60
N THR A 172 -12.49 42.05 0.14
CA THR A 172 -11.96 41.23 -0.96
C THR A 172 -11.46 39.85 -0.50
N ALA A 173 -11.00 39.72 0.75
CA ALA A 173 -10.52 38.45 1.28
C ALA A 173 -11.53 37.29 1.21
N PRO A 174 -12.82 37.46 1.56
CA PRO A 174 -13.81 36.38 1.48
C PRO A 174 -14.15 35.94 0.06
N LEU A 175 -13.93 36.82 -0.96
CA LEU A 175 -14.18 36.47 -2.36
C LEU A 175 -13.27 35.31 -2.82
N VAL A 176 -12.02 35.30 -2.35
CA VAL A 176 -11.03 34.28 -2.71
C VAL A 176 -11.51 32.86 -2.33
N PRO A 177 -11.81 32.54 -1.05
CA PRO A 177 -12.28 31.22 -0.68
C PRO A 177 -13.68 30.88 -1.24
N LEU A 178 -14.55 31.88 -1.44
CA LEU A 178 -15.85 31.70 -2.05
C LEU A 178 -15.74 31.17 -3.49
N PHE A 179 -14.95 31.85 -4.33
CA PHE A 179 -14.72 31.41 -5.71
C PHE A 179 -13.94 30.10 -5.77
N MET A 180 -12.99 29.87 -4.86
CA MET A 180 -12.29 28.59 -4.75
C MET A 180 -13.25 27.44 -4.46
N ALA A 181 -14.21 27.62 -3.57
CA ALA A 181 -15.20 26.59 -3.27
C ALA A 181 -16.06 26.25 -4.51
N LEU A 182 -16.49 27.29 -5.26
CA LEU A 182 -17.28 27.10 -6.49
C LEU A 182 -16.52 26.33 -7.58
N VAL A 183 -15.25 26.68 -7.80
CA VAL A 183 -14.41 26.02 -8.80
C VAL A 183 -13.97 24.64 -8.30
N GLY A 184 -13.68 24.50 -7.02
CA GLY A 184 -13.21 23.27 -6.40
C GLY A 184 -14.19 22.09 -6.50
N ILE A 185 -15.51 22.36 -6.46
CA ILE A 185 -16.55 21.32 -6.66
C ILE A 185 -16.44 20.73 -8.07
N LYS A 186 -16.30 21.56 -9.10
CA LYS A 186 -16.14 21.12 -10.50
C LYS A 186 -14.80 20.40 -10.72
N ALA A 187 -13.74 20.85 -10.05
CA ALA A 187 -12.42 20.23 -10.10
C ALA A 187 -12.42 18.80 -9.56
N ALA A 188 -13.14 18.57 -8.46
CA ALA A 188 -13.27 17.23 -7.87
C ALA A 188 -13.91 16.21 -8.81
N ASP A 189 -14.98 16.61 -9.52
CA ASP A 189 -15.65 15.73 -10.47
C ASP A 189 -14.80 15.44 -11.72
N ALA A 190 -14.10 16.45 -12.22
CA ALA A 190 -13.17 16.27 -13.33
C ALA A 190 -12.01 15.34 -12.97
N SER A 191 -11.43 15.51 -11.78
CA SER A 191 -10.34 14.66 -11.26
C SER A 191 -10.77 13.21 -11.11
N ARG A 192 -11.97 12.93 -10.58
CA ARG A 192 -12.51 11.56 -10.48
C ARG A 192 -12.69 10.90 -11.85
N LYS A 193 -13.21 11.66 -12.85
CA LYS A 193 -13.38 11.14 -14.21
C LYS A 193 -12.02 10.84 -14.86
N ASN A 194 -11.03 11.69 -14.61
CA ASN A 194 -9.66 11.50 -15.08
C ASN A 194 -9.02 10.25 -14.46
N PHE A 195 -9.14 10.08 -13.13
CA PHE A 195 -8.62 8.91 -12.42
C PHE A 195 -9.22 7.60 -12.95
N LYS A 196 -10.54 7.54 -13.18
CA LYS A 196 -11.19 6.38 -13.80
C LYS A 196 -10.66 6.10 -15.21
N ALA A 197 -10.36 7.14 -15.99
CA ALA A 197 -9.80 6.98 -17.33
C ALA A 197 -8.36 6.46 -17.26
N LEU A 198 -7.56 6.92 -16.30
CA LEU A 198 -6.20 6.42 -16.03
C LEU A 198 -6.21 4.94 -15.62
N GLN A 199 -7.07 4.55 -14.68
CA GLN A 199 -7.20 3.16 -14.25
C GLN A 199 -7.55 2.23 -15.42
N ARG A 200 -8.48 2.64 -16.29
CA ARG A 200 -8.83 1.87 -17.49
C ARG A 200 -7.65 1.75 -18.45
N LEU A 201 -6.96 2.87 -18.72
CA LEU A 201 -5.80 2.88 -19.60
C LEU A 201 -4.69 1.97 -19.07
N SER A 202 -4.37 2.07 -17.77
CA SER A 202 -3.35 1.25 -17.11
C SER A 202 -3.72 -0.24 -17.12
N GLY A 203 -4.99 -0.58 -16.83
CA GLY A 203 -5.47 -1.95 -16.92
C GLY A 203 -5.34 -2.52 -18.34
N HIS A 204 -5.80 -1.79 -19.34
CA HIS A 204 -5.66 -2.20 -20.75
C HIS A 204 -4.19 -2.35 -21.17
N PHE A 205 -3.31 -1.47 -20.73
CA PHE A 205 -1.88 -1.53 -21.02
C PHE A 205 -1.24 -2.79 -20.41
N TYR A 206 -1.53 -3.06 -19.15
CA TYR A 206 -1.00 -4.22 -18.44
C TYR A 206 -1.46 -5.54 -19.08
N ASP A 207 -2.76 -5.65 -19.41
CA ASP A 207 -3.30 -6.83 -20.09
C ASP A 207 -2.61 -7.09 -21.45
N ARG A 208 -2.31 -6.03 -22.22
CA ARG A 208 -1.61 -6.15 -23.51
C ARG A 208 -0.17 -6.54 -23.34
N LEU A 209 0.52 -6.03 -22.31
CA LEU A 209 1.89 -6.45 -21.99
C LEU A 209 1.94 -7.95 -21.65
N GLN A 210 1.04 -8.44 -20.83
CA GLN A 210 0.98 -9.87 -20.49
C GLN A 210 0.66 -10.74 -21.72
N SER A 211 -0.19 -10.23 -22.60
CA SER A 211 -0.63 -10.93 -23.81
C SER A 211 0.23 -10.65 -25.05
N MET A 212 1.40 -10.01 -24.90
CA MET A 212 2.23 -9.53 -26.04
C MET A 212 2.60 -10.65 -27.01
N THR A 213 2.97 -11.83 -26.50
CA THR A 213 3.29 -13.01 -27.30
C THR A 213 2.09 -13.42 -28.15
N THR A 214 0.91 -13.51 -27.56
CA THR A 214 -0.34 -13.87 -28.26
C THR A 214 -0.70 -12.83 -29.33
N ILE A 215 -0.60 -11.53 -28.99
CA ILE A 215 -0.90 -10.43 -29.91
C ILE A 215 0.02 -10.50 -31.14
N ARG A 216 1.32 -10.82 -30.96
CA ARG A 216 2.28 -10.98 -32.07
C ARG A 216 2.02 -12.24 -32.87
N LEU A 217 1.76 -13.37 -32.22
CA LEU A 217 1.49 -14.64 -32.90
C LEU A 217 0.26 -14.57 -33.81
N PHE A 218 -0.78 -13.83 -33.41
CA PHE A 218 -2.02 -13.67 -34.16
C PHE A 218 -2.06 -12.41 -35.05
N ASP A 219 -0.92 -11.71 -35.21
CA ASP A 219 -0.76 -10.48 -36.00
C ASP A 219 -1.83 -9.40 -35.69
N ARG A 220 -2.15 -9.24 -34.40
CA ARG A 220 -3.14 -8.26 -33.92
C ARG A 220 -2.53 -6.95 -33.42
N THR A 221 -1.23 -6.73 -33.63
CA THR A 221 -0.49 -5.59 -33.11
C THR A 221 -1.11 -4.25 -33.52
N GLN A 222 -1.48 -4.10 -34.81
CA GLN A 222 -2.05 -2.85 -35.30
C GLN A 222 -3.45 -2.56 -34.72
N ALA A 223 -4.31 -3.58 -34.62
CA ALA A 223 -5.65 -3.45 -34.05
C ALA A 223 -5.62 -3.09 -32.55
N GLU A 224 -4.70 -3.71 -31.79
CA GLU A 224 -4.54 -3.41 -30.37
C GLU A 224 -3.88 -2.05 -30.14
N THR A 225 -2.97 -1.61 -31.01
CA THR A 225 -2.39 -0.26 -30.97
C THR A 225 -3.47 0.80 -31.18
N GLU A 226 -4.42 0.60 -32.09
CA GLU A 226 -5.51 1.56 -32.33
C GLU A 226 -6.47 1.64 -31.14
N LYS A 227 -6.78 0.51 -30.48
CA LYS A 227 -7.57 0.50 -29.23
C LYS A 227 -6.85 1.26 -28.11
N MET A 228 -5.53 1.05 -27.98
CA MET A 228 -4.71 1.77 -27.00
C MET A 228 -4.67 3.28 -27.29
N ARG A 229 -4.55 3.66 -28.57
CA ARG A 229 -4.61 5.07 -28.99
C ARG A 229 -5.95 5.70 -28.60
N GLY A 230 -7.08 4.99 -28.83
CA GLY A 230 -8.41 5.45 -28.41
C GLY A 230 -8.52 5.65 -26.89
N ALA A 231 -8.03 4.71 -26.09
CA ALA A 231 -8.02 4.81 -24.62
C ALA A 231 -7.13 5.97 -24.14
N SER A 232 -5.95 6.14 -24.75
CA SER A 232 -5.04 7.25 -24.47
C SER A 232 -5.66 8.61 -24.81
N GLU A 233 -6.39 8.72 -25.92
CA GLU A 233 -7.07 9.95 -26.32
C GLU A 233 -8.20 10.32 -25.35
N VAL A 234 -8.95 9.34 -24.84
CA VAL A 234 -9.94 9.57 -23.79
C VAL A 234 -9.26 10.09 -22.51
N PHE A 235 -8.16 9.49 -22.10
CA PHE A 235 -7.39 9.95 -20.94
C PHE A 235 -6.85 11.37 -21.16
N ARG A 236 -6.26 11.66 -22.33
CA ARG A 236 -5.78 13.00 -22.68
C ARG A 236 -6.88 14.06 -22.55
N LYS A 237 -8.08 13.79 -23.10
CA LYS A 237 -9.22 14.72 -23.00
C LYS A 237 -9.61 14.98 -21.54
N ARG A 238 -9.68 13.94 -20.70
CA ARG A 238 -10.00 14.07 -19.27
C ARG A 238 -8.91 14.83 -18.51
N THR A 239 -7.64 14.61 -18.83
CA THR A 239 -6.52 15.37 -18.26
C THR A 239 -6.61 16.85 -18.64
N MET A 240 -6.94 17.15 -19.90
CA MET A 240 -7.15 18.54 -20.33
C MET A 240 -8.33 19.22 -19.63
N ASP A 241 -9.41 18.49 -19.33
CA ASP A 241 -10.52 19.03 -18.55
C ASP A 241 -10.08 19.41 -17.12
N VAL A 242 -9.27 18.55 -16.48
CA VAL A 242 -8.69 18.84 -15.14
C VAL A 242 -7.78 20.07 -15.20
N LEU A 243 -6.87 20.11 -16.17
CA LEU A 243 -5.95 21.22 -16.35
C LEU A 243 -6.67 22.57 -16.60
N ARG A 244 -7.72 22.57 -17.45
CA ARG A 244 -8.53 23.78 -17.70
C ARG A 244 -9.14 24.32 -16.41
N ILE A 245 -9.67 23.45 -15.55
CA ILE A 245 -10.27 23.86 -14.28
C ILE A 245 -9.18 24.33 -13.31
N ALA A 246 -8.02 23.67 -13.27
CA ALA A 246 -6.89 24.09 -12.45
C ALA A 246 -6.38 25.48 -12.85
N PHE A 247 -6.17 25.72 -14.14
CA PHE A 247 -5.78 27.04 -14.65
C PHE A 247 -6.85 28.12 -14.38
N LEU A 248 -8.13 27.77 -14.54
CA LEU A 248 -9.21 28.69 -14.22
C LEU A 248 -9.21 29.07 -12.73
N SER A 249 -8.97 28.09 -11.85
CA SER A 249 -8.85 28.35 -10.41
C SER A 249 -7.73 29.33 -10.10
N SER A 250 -6.54 29.11 -10.67
CA SER A 250 -5.37 29.98 -10.48
C SER A 250 -5.61 31.37 -11.06
N ALA A 251 -6.20 31.45 -12.24
CA ALA A 251 -6.51 32.74 -12.89
C ALA A 251 -7.51 33.56 -12.07
N VAL A 252 -8.55 32.95 -11.52
CA VAL A 252 -9.53 33.62 -10.65
C VAL A 252 -8.88 34.12 -9.37
N LEU A 253 -8.03 33.33 -8.74
CA LEU A 253 -7.27 33.73 -7.55
C LEU A 253 -6.37 34.93 -7.83
N GLU A 254 -5.62 34.88 -8.92
CA GLU A 254 -4.72 35.93 -9.34
C GLU A 254 -5.48 37.23 -9.70
N PHE A 255 -6.62 37.09 -10.36
CA PHE A 255 -7.48 38.23 -10.72
C PHE A 255 -7.98 38.98 -9.48
N PHE A 256 -8.55 38.30 -8.48
CA PHE A 256 -9.05 38.96 -7.27
C PHE A 256 -7.92 39.57 -6.44
N THR A 257 -6.77 38.90 -6.36
CA THR A 257 -5.59 39.41 -5.69
C THR A 257 -5.07 40.68 -6.38
N SER A 258 -4.90 40.63 -7.69
CA SER A 258 -4.38 41.77 -8.49
C SER A 258 -5.33 42.96 -8.46
N ILE A 259 -6.64 42.72 -8.54
CA ILE A 259 -7.63 43.80 -8.46
C ILE A 259 -7.60 44.49 -7.08
N SER A 260 -7.46 43.72 -6.01
CA SER A 260 -7.38 44.29 -4.67
C SER A 260 -6.11 45.11 -4.46
N ILE A 261 -4.96 44.62 -4.96
CA ILE A 261 -3.70 45.37 -4.95
C ILE A 261 -3.83 46.65 -5.77
N ALA A 262 -4.44 46.57 -6.97
CA ALA A 262 -4.65 47.70 -7.84
C ALA A 262 -5.56 48.76 -7.19
N ILE A 263 -6.70 48.36 -6.60
CA ILE A 263 -7.59 49.28 -5.87
C ILE A 263 -6.84 49.96 -4.72
N THR A 264 -6.03 49.22 -3.97
CA THR A 264 -5.23 49.77 -2.88
C THR A 264 -4.17 50.77 -3.39
N ALA A 265 -3.49 50.43 -4.50
CA ALA A 265 -2.51 51.32 -5.12
C ALA A 265 -3.14 52.61 -5.66
N VAL A 266 -4.28 52.50 -6.35
CA VAL A 266 -5.04 53.63 -6.85
C VAL A 266 -5.54 54.52 -5.70
N TYR A 267 -6.06 53.92 -4.65
CA TYR A 267 -6.49 54.64 -3.46
C TYR A 267 -5.35 55.46 -2.86
N PHE A 268 -4.17 54.87 -2.64
CA PHE A 268 -3.01 55.62 -2.13
C PHE A 268 -2.49 56.65 -3.11
N GLY A 269 -2.48 56.35 -4.42
CA GLY A 269 -2.09 57.30 -5.46
C GLY A 269 -2.94 58.59 -5.43
N PHE A 270 -4.26 58.45 -5.43
CA PHE A 270 -5.17 59.59 -5.33
C PHE A 270 -5.11 60.28 -3.96
N SER A 271 -4.88 59.54 -2.87
CA SER A 271 -4.69 60.13 -1.54
C SER A 271 -3.41 61.00 -1.48
N PHE A 272 -2.33 60.59 -2.13
CA PHE A 272 -1.09 61.38 -2.20
C PHE A 272 -1.21 62.65 -3.05
N ILE A 273 -2.04 62.65 -4.09
CA ILE A 273 -2.33 63.82 -4.91
C ILE A 273 -3.30 64.78 -4.19
N GLY A 274 -3.92 64.31 -3.08
CA GLY A 274 -4.87 65.12 -2.29
C GLY A 274 -6.33 65.05 -2.78
N GLU A 275 -6.63 64.22 -3.79
CA GLU A 275 -7.97 64.02 -4.32
C GLU A 275 -8.88 63.16 -3.41
N LEU A 276 -8.30 62.29 -2.59
CA LEU A 276 -9.01 61.43 -1.65
C LEU A 276 -8.55 61.70 -0.21
N ASN A 277 -9.44 62.31 0.59
CA ASN A 277 -9.16 62.72 1.98
C ASN A 277 -9.95 61.87 3.01
N PHE A 278 -9.97 60.56 2.83
CA PHE A 278 -10.62 59.66 3.78
C PHE A 278 -9.75 58.43 4.06
N GLY A 279 -10.05 57.70 5.09
CA GLY A 279 -9.36 56.42 5.39
C GLY A 279 -8.24 56.56 6.41
N HIS A 280 -7.81 57.78 6.78
CA HIS A 280 -6.80 58.06 7.81
C HIS A 280 -7.45 58.69 9.07
N TYR A 281 -6.78 58.66 10.19
CA TYR A 281 -7.24 59.18 11.48
C TYR A 281 -6.68 60.60 11.75
N GLY A 282 -6.76 61.50 10.78
CA GLY A 282 -6.44 62.95 10.94
C GLY A 282 -5.02 63.39 10.54
N ALA A 283 -4.03 62.54 10.45
CA ALA A 283 -2.64 62.93 10.15
C ALA A 283 -2.25 62.90 8.66
N GLY A 284 -3.23 62.72 7.74
CA GLY A 284 -2.95 62.53 6.30
C GLY A 284 -2.33 61.13 6.03
N VAL A 285 -2.16 60.86 4.73
CA VAL A 285 -1.51 59.60 4.30
C VAL A 285 -0.01 59.82 4.12
N THR A 286 0.81 59.17 4.96
CA THR A 286 2.28 59.25 4.83
C THR A 286 2.78 58.25 3.79
N LEU A 287 3.93 58.54 3.14
CA LEU A 287 4.57 57.61 2.22
C LEU A 287 4.90 56.26 2.90
N PHE A 288 5.28 56.32 4.18
CA PHE A 288 5.48 55.11 5.01
C PHE A 288 4.23 54.24 5.02
N ALA A 289 3.07 54.78 5.39
CA ALA A 289 1.83 54.03 5.49
C ALA A 289 1.40 53.42 4.13
N GLY A 290 1.50 54.20 3.06
CA GLY A 290 1.19 53.74 1.71
C GLY A 290 2.08 52.59 1.23
N LEU A 291 3.41 52.74 1.35
CA LEU A 291 4.37 51.71 0.97
C LEU A 291 4.24 50.45 1.84
N PHE A 292 4.11 50.62 3.15
CA PHE A 292 3.94 49.51 4.09
C PHE A 292 2.73 48.67 3.74
N ILE A 293 1.57 49.27 3.51
CA ILE A 293 0.34 48.57 3.17
C ILE A 293 0.42 47.93 1.79
N LEU A 294 1.03 48.62 0.79
CA LEU A 294 1.22 48.05 -0.55
C LEU A 294 2.15 46.83 -0.56
N ILE A 295 3.22 46.83 0.26
CA ILE A 295 4.11 45.69 0.42
C ILE A 295 3.38 44.52 1.07
N LEU A 296 2.48 44.79 2.04
CA LEU A 296 1.70 43.76 2.72
C LEU A 296 0.54 43.20 1.88
N ALA A 297 0.05 43.92 0.86
CA ALA A 297 -1.09 43.51 0.08
C ALA A 297 -0.91 42.13 -0.60
N PRO A 298 0.18 41.80 -1.33
CA PRO A 298 0.41 40.47 -1.87
C PRO A 298 0.51 39.40 -0.77
N GLU A 299 1.17 39.71 0.33
CA GLU A 299 1.39 38.78 1.45
C GLU A 299 0.11 38.47 2.26
N PHE A 300 -0.86 39.38 2.22
CA PHE A 300 -2.18 39.20 2.79
C PHE A 300 -2.97 38.07 2.08
N TYR A 301 -2.85 37.99 0.75
CA TYR A 301 -3.55 37.00 -0.05
C TYR A 301 -2.77 35.68 -0.22
N GLN A 302 -1.45 35.69 0.00
CA GLN A 302 -0.59 34.53 -0.21
C GLN A 302 -1.05 33.29 0.60
N PRO A 303 -1.41 33.36 1.89
CA PRO A 303 -1.89 32.21 2.65
C PRO A 303 -3.21 31.62 2.10
N LEU A 304 -4.08 32.47 1.56
CA LEU A 304 -5.35 32.03 0.93
C LEU A 304 -5.08 31.34 -0.41
N ARG A 305 -4.11 31.82 -1.18
CA ARG A 305 -3.65 31.23 -2.44
C ARG A 305 -3.02 29.85 -2.20
N ASP A 306 -2.15 29.75 -1.20
CA ASP A 306 -1.49 28.50 -0.81
C ASP A 306 -2.53 27.46 -0.35
N LEU A 307 -3.54 27.86 0.44
CA LEU A 307 -4.64 26.98 0.82
C LEU A 307 -5.37 26.42 -0.40
N GLY A 308 -5.54 27.23 -1.44
CA GLY A 308 -6.10 26.82 -2.71
C GLY A 308 -5.30 25.74 -3.42
N THR A 309 -4.01 25.96 -3.48
CA THR A 309 -3.06 25.00 -4.08
C THR A 309 -3.09 23.67 -3.33
N PHE A 310 -3.09 23.68 -1.99
CA PHE A 310 -3.10 22.47 -1.17
C PHE A 310 -4.48 21.82 -1.05
N TYR A 311 -5.55 22.40 -1.59
CA TYR A 311 -6.87 21.79 -1.58
C TYR A 311 -6.90 20.44 -2.34
N HIS A 312 -6.07 20.28 -3.37
CA HIS A 312 -5.92 19.01 -4.08
C HIS A 312 -5.35 17.91 -3.18
N ALA A 313 -4.40 18.23 -2.32
CA ALA A 313 -3.85 17.30 -1.33
C ALA A 313 -4.93 16.77 -0.38
N LYS A 314 -5.88 17.62 0.03
CA LYS A 314 -7.05 17.17 0.80
C LYS A 314 -7.90 16.16 0.03
N GLN A 315 -8.11 16.37 -1.27
CA GLN A 315 -8.93 15.48 -2.09
C GLN A 315 -8.26 14.11 -2.28
N GLN A 316 -6.96 14.09 -2.53
CA GLN A 316 -6.16 12.87 -2.62
C GLN A 316 -6.19 12.11 -1.30
N ALA A 317 -5.96 12.80 -0.18
CA ALA A 317 -6.01 12.19 1.14
C ALA A 317 -7.39 11.60 1.49
N VAL A 318 -8.49 12.24 1.09
CA VAL A 318 -9.85 11.70 1.30
C VAL A 318 -10.08 10.44 0.46
N ALA A 319 -9.59 10.40 -0.78
CA ALA A 319 -9.70 9.22 -1.63
C ALA A 319 -8.85 8.06 -1.09
N ALA A 320 -7.62 8.34 -0.65
CA ALA A 320 -6.74 7.37 -0.01
C ALA A 320 -7.34 6.85 1.31
N ALA A 321 -7.88 7.76 2.14
CA ALA A 321 -8.55 7.41 3.39
C ALA A 321 -9.76 6.50 3.18
N GLU A 322 -10.52 6.65 2.08
CA GLU A 322 -11.63 5.76 1.75
C GLU A 322 -11.12 4.32 1.54
N SER A 323 -10.12 4.13 0.70
CA SER A 323 -9.56 2.81 0.44
C SER A 323 -8.92 2.17 1.68
N ILE A 324 -8.18 2.97 2.46
CA ILE A 324 -7.51 2.48 3.68
C ILE A 324 -8.54 2.17 4.77
N ALA A 325 -9.54 3.03 4.98
CA ALA A 325 -10.58 2.79 5.98
C ALA A 325 -11.45 1.58 5.61
N ASP A 326 -11.84 1.44 4.35
CA ASP A 326 -12.57 0.27 3.85
C ASP A 326 -11.75 -1.01 4.05
N PHE A 327 -10.42 -0.97 3.81
CA PHE A 327 -9.52 -2.10 4.08
C PHE A 327 -9.40 -2.41 5.58
N LEU A 328 -9.21 -1.42 6.43
CA LEU A 328 -9.10 -1.63 7.88
C LEU A 328 -10.42 -2.09 8.51
N ALA A 329 -11.55 -1.75 7.90
CA ALA A 329 -12.88 -2.17 8.32
C ALA A 329 -13.25 -3.60 7.90
N ILE A 330 -12.42 -4.27 7.06
CA ILE A 330 -12.66 -5.66 6.70
C ILE A 330 -12.65 -6.49 7.99
N ASP A 331 -13.78 -7.03 8.34
CA ASP A 331 -13.89 -7.98 9.44
C ASP A 331 -14.05 -9.37 8.84
N ILE A 332 -13.04 -10.20 9.06
CA ILE A 332 -13.06 -11.61 8.67
C ILE A 332 -13.13 -12.40 9.96
N GLU A 333 -13.95 -13.42 9.95
CA GLU A 333 -13.99 -14.39 11.03
C GLU A 333 -12.58 -14.97 11.24
N LYS A 334 -11.94 -14.52 12.32
CA LYS A 334 -10.59 -14.99 12.67
C LYS A 334 -10.72 -16.45 13.09
N VAL A 335 -9.83 -17.28 12.54
CA VAL A 335 -9.66 -18.62 13.11
C VAL A 335 -9.20 -18.44 14.55
N PRO A 336 -9.98 -18.85 15.55
CA PRO A 336 -9.59 -18.72 16.94
C PRO A 336 -8.26 -19.46 17.17
N SER A 337 -7.29 -18.80 17.80
CA SER A 337 -6.05 -19.41 18.25
C SER A 337 -6.09 -19.52 19.76
N GLY A 338 -6.03 -20.75 20.27
CA GLY A 338 -5.96 -21.01 21.71
C GLY A 338 -4.55 -20.85 22.27
N HIS A 339 -4.35 -21.41 23.47
CA HIS A 339 -3.07 -21.37 24.19
C HIS A 339 -2.52 -22.77 24.50
N GLN A 340 -3.20 -23.83 24.03
CA GLN A 340 -2.73 -25.20 24.28
C GLN A 340 -1.51 -25.46 23.39
N ILE A 341 -0.42 -25.87 24.03
CA ILE A 341 0.85 -26.18 23.37
C ILE A 341 0.84 -27.71 23.07
N LEU A 342 1.08 -28.04 21.81
CA LEU A 342 1.26 -29.40 21.35
C LEU A 342 2.64 -29.93 21.76
N ASN A 343 2.73 -31.24 22.12
CA ASN A 343 4.01 -31.85 22.43
C ASN A 343 4.82 -32.07 21.15
N HIS A 344 6.00 -31.45 21.06
CA HIS A 344 6.88 -31.53 19.89
C HIS A 344 7.55 -32.90 19.66
N GLN A 345 7.46 -33.84 20.63
CA GLN A 345 8.12 -35.14 20.53
C GLN A 345 7.20 -36.25 20.05
N GLU A 346 5.91 -36.01 19.91
CA GLU A 346 4.94 -37.00 19.49
C GLU A 346 4.66 -36.95 17.99
N SER A 347 4.51 -38.14 17.38
CA SER A 347 4.00 -38.22 16.01
C SER A 347 2.58 -37.64 15.94
N ILE A 348 2.30 -36.93 14.85
CA ILE A 348 1.04 -36.19 14.68
C ILE A 348 -0.07 -37.10 14.17
N GLU A 349 -1.24 -36.99 14.78
CA GLU A 349 -2.50 -37.52 14.27
C GLU A 349 -3.47 -36.36 14.03
N ILE A 350 -4.14 -36.35 12.89
CA ILE A 350 -5.14 -35.32 12.57
C ILE A 350 -6.46 -36.00 12.27
N ILE A 351 -7.51 -35.64 13.01
CA ILE A 351 -8.86 -36.17 12.82
C ILE A 351 -9.80 -35.02 12.49
N ALA A 352 -10.48 -35.11 11.35
CA ALA A 352 -11.56 -34.23 10.95
C ALA A 352 -12.90 -34.97 11.06
N GLN A 353 -13.92 -34.32 11.66
CA GLN A 353 -15.28 -34.82 11.76
C GLN A 353 -16.25 -33.74 11.32
N ASP A 354 -17.05 -34.06 10.30
CA ASP A 354 -18.03 -33.15 9.69
C ASP A 354 -17.47 -31.76 9.39
N LEU A 355 -16.22 -31.72 8.95
CA LEU A 355 -15.47 -30.50 8.71
C LEU A 355 -16.03 -29.78 7.50
N CYS A 356 -16.48 -28.54 7.69
CA CYS A 356 -16.87 -27.60 6.63
C CYS A 356 -15.92 -26.40 6.62
N VAL A 357 -15.30 -26.11 5.48
CA VAL A 357 -14.38 -24.97 5.30
C VAL A 357 -15.05 -23.87 4.51
N PHE A 358 -14.93 -22.65 5.00
CA PHE A 358 -15.54 -21.46 4.39
C PHE A 358 -14.49 -20.52 3.82
N SER A 359 -14.87 -19.77 2.78
CA SER A 359 -14.06 -18.64 2.33
C SER A 359 -14.07 -17.53 3.39
N PRO A 360 -13.11 -16.59 3.35
CA PRO A 360 -13.14 -15.42 4.23
C PRO A 360 -14.42 -14.59 4.14
N GLU A 361 -15.16 -14.71 3.04
CA GLU A 361 -16.44 -14.04 2.80
C GLU A 361 -17.66 -14.89 3.25
N GLY A 362 -17.42 -16.08 3.84
CA GLY A 362 -18.46 -16.96 4.38
C GLY A 362 -19.09 -17.94 3.38
N HIS A 363 -18.52 -18.09 2.16
CA HIS A 363 -19.02 -19.10 1.21
C HIS A 363 -18.45 -20.49 1.51
N PRO A 364 -19.25 -21.57 1.50
CA PRO A 364 -18.76 -22.91 1.69
C PRO A 364 -17.86 -23.35 0.52
N LEU A 365 -16.68 -23.87 0.83
CA LEU A 365 -15.69 -24.34 -0.13
C LEU A 365 -15.46 -25.85 -0.05
N VAL A 366 -15.57 -26.42 1.15
CA VAL A 366 -15.37 -27.83 1.43
C VAL A 366 -16.35 -28.27 2.50
N GLY A 367 -16.84 -29.50 2.40
CA GLY A 367 -17.55 -30.19 3.46
C GLY A 367 -19.05 -30.39 3.27
N PRO A 368 -19.66 -31.18 4.18
CA PRO A 368 -18.98 -31.83 5.30
C PRO A 368 -18.03 -32.96 4.85
N VAL A 369 -16.84 -33.00 5.47
CA VAL A 369 -15.86 -34.08 5.23
C VAL A 369 -15.36 -34.65 6.56
N SER A 370 -15.16 -35.99 6.61
CA SER A 370 -14.57 -36.68 7.75
C SER A 370 -13.42 -37.55 7.26
N PHE A 371 -12.25 -37.43 7.90
CA PHE A 371 -11.06 -38.21 7.56
C PHE A 371 -10.10 -38.27 8.75
N THR A 372 -9.16 -39.21 8.68
CA THR A 372 -8.08 -39.35 9.66
C THR A 372 -6.74 -39.47 8.94
N LEU A 373 -5.77 -38.64 9.37
CA LEU A 373 -4.36 -38.78 9.01
C LEU A 373 -3.67 -39.48 10.19
N SER A 374 -3.37 -40.76 10.01
CA SER A 374 -2.81 -41.59 11.07
C SER A 374 -1.34 -41.31 11.32
N ARG A 375 -0.90 -41.55 12.55
CA ARG A 375 0.50 -41.35 12.98
C ARG A 375 1.47 -42.16 12.13
N GLY A 376 2.53 -41.49 11.62
CA GLY A 376 3.59 -42.14 10.85
C GLY A 376 3.17 -42.66 9.48
N GLN A 377 1.99 -42.29 9.00
CA GLN A 377 1.48 -42.68 7.69
C GLN A 377 1.49 -41.52 6.71
N THR A 378 1.70 -41.85 5.44
CA THR A 378 1.57 -40.89 4.32
C THR A 378 0.19 -41.02 3.70
N THR A 379 -0.61 -39.98 3.79
CA THR A 379 -1.93 -39.90 3.15
C THR A 379 -1.85 -38.99 1.92
N ALA A 380 -2.37 -39.46 0.79
CA ALA A 380 -2.49 -38.63 -0.41
C ALA A 380 -3.88 -38.01 -0.55
N LEU A 381 -3.96 -36.72 -0.92
CA LEU A 381 -5.20 -36.03 -1.26
C LEU A 381 -5.23 -35.76 -2.75
N VAL A 382 -6.12 -36.40 -3.49
CA VAL A 382 -6.24 -36.34 -4.93
C VAL A 382 -7.62 -35.87 -5.37
N GLY A 383 -7.71 -35.31 -6.58
CA GLY A 383 -8.98 -34.87 -7.15
C GLY A 383 -8.78 -33.83 -8.26
N PRO A 384 -9.82 -33.51 -9.02
CA PRO A 384 -9.75 -32.51 -10.09
C PRO A 384 -9.39 -31.11 -9.55
N SER A 385 -8.99 -30.22 -10.48
CA SER A 385 -8.79 -28.81 -10.14
C SER A 385 -10.12 -28.20 -9.67
N GLY A 386 -10.07 -27.40 -8.59
CA GLY A 386 -11.27 -26.83 -7.98
C GLY A 386 -12.00 -27.73 -6.98
N ALA A 387 -11.56 -28.99 -6.74
CA ALA A 387 -12.19 -29.90 -5.81
C ALA A 387 -12.14 -29.46 -4.33
N GLY A 388 -11.42 -28.36 -3.98
CA GLY A 388 -11.32 -27.85 -2.61
C GLY A 388 -10.05 -28.26 -1.86
N LYS A 389 -9.10 -28.96 -2.48
CA LYS A 389 -7.86 -29.44 -1.85
C LYS A 389 -7.06 -28.36 -1.12
N THR A 390 -6.80 -27.24 -1.80
CA THR A 390 -6.07 -26.09 -1.23
C THR A 390 -6.83 -25.44 -0.07
N SER A 391 -8.17 -25.42 -0.12
CA SER A 391 -8.99 -24.91 0.98
C SER A 391 -8.89 -25.78 2.22
N LEU A 392 -8.92 -27.11 2.03
CA LEU A 392 -8.73 -28.08 3.12
C LEU A 392 -7.34 -27.95 3.75
N VAL A 393 -6.29 -27.83 2.93
CA VAL A 393 -4.92 -27.57 3.38
C VAL A 393 -4.84 -26.28 4.20
N ASN A 394 -5.45 -25.20 3.74
CA ASN A 394 -5.45 -23.91 4.46
C ASN A 394 -6.22 -24.00 5.80
N ALA A 395 -7.25 -24.84 5.89
CA ALA A 395 -7.95 -25.10 7.15
C ALA A 395 -7.04 -25.84 8.14
N ILE A 396 -6.35 -26.90 7.70
CA ILE A 396 -5.37 -27.64 8.51
C ILE A 396 -4.24 -26.73 9.01
N LEU A 397 -3.80 -25.77 8.19
CA LEU A 397 -2.79 -24.77 8.57
C LEU A 397 -3.31 -23.67 9.52
N GLY A 398 -4.63 -23.66 9.79
CA GLY A 398 -5.26 -22.62 10.60
C GLY A 398 -5.33 -21.25 9.89
N PHE A 399 -5.43 -21.22 8.55
CA PHE A 399 -5.54 -20.00 7.75
C PHE A 399 -6.96 -19.74 7.25
N MET A 400 -7.85 -20.72 7.35
CA MET A 400 -9.25 -20.59 6.93
C MET A 400 -10.21 -20.99 8.05
N PRO A 401 -11.34 -20.28 8.19
CA PRO A 401 -12.37 -20.64 9.17
C PRO A 401 -13.06 -21.94 8.78
N TYR A 402 -13.42 -22.73 9.77
CA TYR A 402 -14.13 -23.99 9.61
C TYR A 402 -15.19 -24.19 10.67
N GLN A 403 -16.14 -25.09 10.38
CA GLN A 403 -17.12 -25.63 11.30
C GLN A 403 -16.95 -27.16 11.37
N GLY A 404 -17.48 -27.80 12.40
CA GLY A 404 -17.20 -29.19 12.70
C GLY A 404 -16.02 -29.31 13.65
N SER A 405 -15.34 -30.46 13.67
CA SER A 405 -14.17 -30.70 14.52
C SER A 405 -12.93 -31.00 13.68
N LEU A 406 -11.82 -30.41 14.06
CA LEU A 406 -10.48 -30.66 13.50
C LEU A 406 -9.49 -30.73 14.66
N THR A 407 -9.13 -31.96 15.05
CA THR A 407 -8.25 -32.19 16.18
C THR A 407 -6.85 -32.63 15.76
N ILE A 408 -5.85 -32.18 16.52
CA ILE A 408 -4.44 -32.57 16.39
C ILE A 408 -4.04 -33.24 17.69
N ASN A 409 -3.69 -34.53 17.65
CA ASN A 409 -3.42 -35.34 18.82
C ASN A 409 -4.53 -35.22 19.90
N GLY A 410 -5.81 -35.18 19.48
CA GLY A 410 -6.97 -35.05 20.35
C GLY A 410 -7.28 -33.64 20.85
N ILE A 411 -6.48 -32.62 20.50
CA ILE A 411 -6.72 -31.23 20.86
C ILE A 411 -7.34 -30.51 19.65
N GLU A 412 -8.47 -29.81 19.85
CA GLU A 412 -9.12 -29.04 18.80
C GLU A 412 -8.20 -27.91 18.28
N LEU A 413 -8.06 -27.78 16.97
CA LEU A 413 -7.14 -26.78 16.35
C LEU A 413 -7.41 -25.36 16.86
N ASN A 414 -8.67 -25.00 17.07
CA ASN A 414 -9.06 -23.69 17.61
C ASN A 414 -8.58 -23.46 19.06
N GLN A 415 -8.23 -24.52 19.80
CA GLN A 415 -7.67 -24.46 21.15
C GLN A 415 -6.15 -24.46 21.17
N CYS A 416 -5.52 -24.87 20.06
CA CYS A 416 -4.06 -24.90 19.92
C CYS A 416 -3.50 -23.49 19.68
N ASP A 417 -2.27 -23.26 20.15
CA ASP A 417 -1.48 -22.13 19.67
C ASP A 417 -1.05 -22.39 18.21
N HIS A 418 -1.59 -21.61 17.30
CA HIS A 418 -1.32 -21.75 15.87
C HIS A 418 0.15 -21.47 15.49
N HIS A 419 0.88 -20.71 16.31
CA HIS A 419 2.31 -20.51 16.08
C HIS A 419 3.09 -21.79 16.39
N CYS A 420 2.80 -22.43 17.54
CA CYS A 420 3.37 -23.71 17.92
C CYS A 420 2.98 -24.80 16.92
N TRP A 421 1.71 -24.85 16.49
CA TRP A 421 1.25 -25.79 15.47
C TRP A 421 2.05 -25.66 14.17
N ARG A 422 2.13 -24.48 13.61
CA ARG A 422 2.86 -24.25 12.35
C ARG A 422 4.37 -24.48 12.47
N ALA A 423 4.95 -24.30 13.66
CA ALA A 423 6.35 -24.66 13.91
C ALA A 423 6.63 -26.16 13.79
N MET A 424 5.60 -27.02 13.98
CA MET A 424 5.68 -28.47 13.83
C MET A 424 5.46 -28.96 12.38
N ILE A 425 5.23 -28.05 11.42
CA ILE A 425 4.93 -28.39 10.03
C ILE A 425 6.15 -28.14 9.15
N SER A 426 6.61 -29.17 8.44
CA SER A 426 7.50 -29.04 7.29
C SER A 426 6.67 -28.91 6.03
N TRP A 427 6.72 -27.74 5.37
CA TRP A 427 5.88 -27.43 4.22
C TRP A 427 6.67 -27.26 2.94
N VAL A 428 6.24 -27.96 1.87
CA VAL A 428 6.72 -27.80 0.50
C VAL A 428 5.53 -27.50 -0.40
N GLY A 429 5.48 -26.31 -0.99
CA GLY A 429 4.37 -25.88 -1.84
C GLY A 429 4.62 -26.10 -3.33
N GLN A 430 3.56 -25.96 -4.11
CA GLN A 430 3.56 -26.10 -5.57
C GLN A 430 4.54 -25.15 -6.27
N ASN A 431 4.59 -23.91 -5.82
CA ASN A 431 5.51 -22.90 -6.32
C ASN A 431 6.55 -22.57 -5.25
N PRO A 432 7.83 -22.75 -5.52
CA PRO A 432 8.88 -22.40 -4.58
C PRO A 432 8.96 -20.89 -4.44
N LEU A 433 8.36 -20.33 -3.39
CA LEU A 433 8.44 -18.91 -3.09
C LEU A 433 9.77 -18.63 -2.40
N LEU A 434 10.69 -18.05 -3.16
CA LEU A 434 11.94 -17.50 -2.65
C LEU A 434 11.77 -16.00 -2.45
N VAL A 435 12.28 -15.49 -1.32
CA VAL A 435 12.29 -14.07 -1.00
C VAL A 435 13.58 -13.42 -1.49
N HIS A 436 13.55 -12.12 -1.74
CA HIS A 436 14.76 -11.36 -2.01
C HIS A 436 15.74 -11.49 -0.83
N GLY A 437 16.93 -11.99 -1.10
CA GLY A 437 17.96 -12.27 -0.10
C GLY A 437 18.93 -13.35 -0.57
N SER A 438 19.90 -13.70 0.24
CA SER A 438 20.87 -14.75 -0.09
C SER A 438 20.21 -16.15 -0.12
N ILE A 439 20.92 -17.13 -0.69
CA ILE A 439 20.51 -18.55 -0.58
C ILE A 439 20.41 -18.93 0.90
N ARG A 440 21.39 -18.53 1.72
CA ARG A 440 21.37 -18.70 3.18
C ARG A 440 20.07 -18.18 3.79
N ASP A 441 19.74 -16.91 3.54
CA ASP A 441 18.53 -16.27 4.07
C ASP A 441 17.26 -17.02 3.66
N ASN A 442 17.23 -17.52 2.44
CA ASN A 442 16.09 -18.27 1.91
C ASN A 442 15.92 -19.65 2.54
N VAL A 443 16.98 -20.35 2.87
CA VAL A 443 16.89 -21.67 3.54
C VAL A 443 16.60 -21.50 5.02
N THR A 444 17.29 -20.55 5.70
CA THR A 444 17.14 -20.34 7.15
C THR A 444 15.91 -19.51 7.52
N LEU A 445 15.33 -18.73 6.57
CA LEU A 445 14.30 -17.71 6.83
C LEU A 445 14.71 -16.73 7.95
N GLY A 446 15.99 -16.38 8.00
CA GLY A 446 16.54 -15.43 8.97
C GLY A 446 16.74 -15.98 10.38
N LYS A 447 16.61 -17.31 10.60
CA LYS A 447 17.00 -17.93 11.87
C LYS A 447 18.52 -17.81 12.03
N THR A 448 18.98 -17.23 13.12
CA THR A 448 20.41 -16.96 13.40
C THR A 448 21.12 -18.10 14.13
N GLU A 449 20.38 -19.06 14.68
CA GLU A 449 20.91 -20.16 15.51
C GLU A 449 21.29 -21.41 14.71
N ILE A 450 21.30 -21.33 13.35
CA ILE A 450 21.57 -22.46 12.49
C ILE A 450 23.07 -22.52 12.19
N ASP A 451 23.68 -23.66 12.57
CA ASP A 451 25.08 -23.94 12.27
C ASP A 451 25.29 -24.21 10.76
N ASP A 452 26.43 -23.78 10.24
CA ASP A 452 26.80 -24.01 8.85
C ASP A 452 26.84 -25.50 8.49
N GLN A 453 27.17 -26.37 9.44
CA GLN A 453 27.17 -27.82 9.24
C GLN A 453 25.75 -28.34 9.02
N GLN A 454 24.78 -27.89 9.81
CA GLN A 454 23.36 -28.24 9.63
C GLN A 454 22.85 -27.75 8.27
N LEU A 455 23.22 -26.52 7.89
CA LEU A 455 22.82 -25.94 6.61
C LEU A 455 23.39 -26.77 5.44
N GLN A 456 24.65 -27.16 5.50
CA GLN A 456 25.26 -28.00 4.47
C GLN A 456 24.62 -29.37 4.38
N THR A 457 24.29 -29.99 5.52
CA THR A 457 23.62 -31.30 5.56
C THR A 457 22.26 -31.24 4.86
N VAL A 458 21.41 -30.27 5.18
CA VAL A 458 20.08 -30.18 4.53
C VAL A 458 20.16 -29.80 3.05
N LEU A 459 21.19 -29.05 2.64
CA LEU A 459 21.43 -28.75 1.22
C LEU A 459 21.89 -29.98 0.44
N GLU A 460 22.66 -30.86 1.07
CA GLU A 460 23.08 -32.13 0.48
C GLU A 460 21.90 -33.10 0.37
N GLU A 461 21.13 -33.29 1.43
CA GLU A 461 19.92 -34.11 1.46
C GLU A 461 18.85 -33.63 0.48
N ALA A 462 18.73 -32.32 0.25
CA ALA A 462 17.84 -31.73 -0.75
C ALA A 462 18.42 -31.75 -2.18
N PHE A 463 19.58 -32.37 -2.41
CA PHE A 463 20.31 -32.35 -3.68
C PHE A 463 20.54 -30.91 -4.24
N ALA A 464 20.67 -29.94 -3.33
CA ALA A 464 20.87 -28.53 -3.70
C ALA A 464 22.36 -28.13 -3.76
N ARG A 465 23.26 -28.93 -3.17
CA ARG A 465 24.68 -28.61 -2.99
C ARG A 465 25.40 -28.30 -4.30
N GLU A 466 25.14 -29.09 -5.35
CA GLU A 466 25.79 -28.93 -6.66
C GLU A 466 25.74 -27.49 -7.20
N PHE A 467 24.55 -26.88 -7.18
CA PHE A 467 24.42 -25.50 -7.69
C PHE A 467 24.69 -24.44 -6.62
N VAL A 468 24.53 -24.78 -5.33
CA VAL A 468 24.87 -23.87 -4.22
C VAL A 468 26.38 -23.68 -4.12
N ASP A 469 27.19 -24.73 -4.28
CA ASP A 469 28.64 -24.64 -4.31
C ASP A 469 29.15 -23.81 -5.51
N HIS A 470 28.42 -23.84 -6.64
CA HIS A 470 28.73 -23.01 -7.81
C HIS A 470 28.40 -21.52 -7.60
N HIS A 471 27.30 -21.19 -6.95
CA HIS A 471 26.85 -19.81 -6.74
C HIS A 471 27.38 -19.20 -5.44
N GLY A 472 27.61 -20.01 -4.41
CA GLY A 472 27.90 -19.60 -3.04
C GLY A 472 26.63 -19.36 -2.21
N LEU A 473 26.71 -19.55 -0.88
CA LEU A 473 25.60 -19.34 0.04
C LEU A 473 25.11 -17.89 0.11
N ASP A 474 26.02 -16.94 -0.18
CA ASP A 474 25.72 -15.50 -0.16
C ASP A 474 25.19 -14.98 -1.51
N TYR A 475 25.00 -15.86 -2.50
CA TYR A 475 24.39 -15.48 -3.77
C TYR A 475 22.98 -14.92 -3.54
N VAL A 476 22.77 -13.68 -4.01
CA VAL A 476 21.50 -12.95 -3.81
C VAL A 476 20.49 -13.36 -4.88
N ILE A 477 19.41 -13.94 -4.41
CA ILE A 477 18.24 -14.27 -5.23
C ILE A 477 17.39 -13.01 -5.36
N ASN A 478 17.23 -12.52 -6.59
CA ASN A 478 16.31 -11.43 -6.91
C ASN A 478 14.87 -11.97 -7.07
N ASP A 479 13.89 -11.06 -7.17
CA ASP A 479 12.47 -11.43 -7.26
C ASP A 479 12.19 -12.55 -8.27
N ARG A 480 11.33 -13.48 -7.90
CA ARG A 480 10.84 -14.62 -8.70
C ARG A 480 11.92 -15.63 -9.12
N SER A 481 12.70 -16.12 -8.19
CA SER A 481 13.77 -17.12 -8.37
C SER A 481 15.03 -16.64 -9.11
N GLY A 482 15.21 -15.37 -9.35
CA GLY A 482 16.37 -14.61 -9.84
C GLY A 482 17.60 -15.38 -10.34
N GLY A 483 17.48 -16.06 -11.49
CA GLY A 483 18.59 -16.81 -12.09
C GLY A 483 18.64 -18.31 -11.75
N LEU A 484 17.80 -18.79 -10.82
CA LEU A 484 17.68 -20.23 -10.53
C LEU A 484 16.58 -20.87 -11.39
N SER A 485 16.81 -22.12 -11.82
CA SER A 485 15.75 -22.91 -12.44
C SER A 485 14.64 -23.23 -11.43
N VAL A 486 13.42 -23.56 -11.93
CA VAL A 486 12.30 -23.96 -11.05
C VAL A 486 12.69 -25.16 -10.18
N GLY A 487 13.44 -26.13 -10.74
CA GLY A 487 13.91 -27.29 -9.98
C GLY A 487 14.97 -26.94 -8.92
N GLN A 488 15.85 -25.96 -9.16
CA GLN A 488 16.77 -25.46 -8.15
C GLN A 488 16.03 -24.74 -7.01
N ALA A 489 15.06 -23.89 -7.36
CA ALA A 489 14.23 -23.19 -6.38
C ALA A 489 13.41 -24.17 -5.52
N GLN A 490 12.90 -25.26 -6.13
CA GLN A 490 12.15 -26.30 -5.40
C GLN A 490 13.06 -27.06 -4.41
N ARG A 491 14.31 -27.37 -4.80
CA ARG A 491 15.30 -28.00 -3.93
C ARG A 491 15.68 -27.11 -2.74
N LEU A 492 15.76 -25.78 -2.93
CA LEU A 492 15.95 -24.86 -1.81
C LEU A 492 14.72 -24.81 -0.89
N ALA A 493 13.50 -24.84 -1.44
CA ALA A 493 12.28 -24.94 -0.64
C ALA A 493 12.22 -26.25 0.16
N LEU A 494 12.70 -27.36 -0.43
CA LEU A 494 12.83 -28.64 0.26
C LEU A 494 13.88 -28.58 1.39
N ALA A 495 15.07 -28.02 1.15
CA ALA A 495 16.08 -27.80 2.19
C ALA A 495 15.52 -26.97 3.36
N ARG A 496 14.74 -25.94 3.07
CA ARG A 496 14.02 -25.13 4.08
C ARG A 496 13.06 -25.98 4.92
N ALA A 497 12.27 -26.85 4.27
CA ALA A 497 11.33 -27.74 4.97
C ALA A 497 12.06 -28.77 5.84
N MET A 498 13.19 -29.30 5.39
CA MET A 498 14.06 -30.20 6.15
C MET A 498 14.65 -29.51 7.38
N LEU A 499 15.14 -28.28 7.21
CA LEU A 499 15.70 -27.49 8.29
C LEU A 499 14.67 -27.15 9.38
N GLN A 500 13.39 -27.06 9.01
CA GLN A 500 12.28 -26.89 9.96
C GLN A 500 12.11 -28.14 10.84
N ASN A 501 12.42 -29.32 10.31
CA ASN A 501 12.34 -30.62 10.97
C ASN A 501 11.02 -30.88 11.68
N GLY A 502 9.91 -30.55 11.00
CA GLY A 502 8.56 -30.72 11.54
C GLY A 502 8.14 -32.18 11.66
N MET A 503 7.23 -32.42 12.60
CA MET A 503 6.64 -33.76 12.84
C MET A 503 5.50 -34.08 11.86
N PHE A 504 4.96 -33.07 11.18
CA PHE A 504 3.95 -33.19 10.13
C PHE A 504 4.48 -32.62 8.83
N TRP A 505 4.47 -33.43 7.76
CA TRP A 505 4.89 -32.99 6.42
C TRP A 505 3.66 -32.69 5.56
N LEU A 506 3.61 -31.48 5.04
CA LEU A 506 2.58 -31.02 4.14
C LEU A 506 3.19 -30.69 2.78
N LEU A 507 2.87 -31.52 1.79
CA LEU A 507 3.44 -31.51 0.45
C LEU A 507 2.33 -31.13 -0.54
N ASP A 508 2.36 -29.92 -1.10
CA ASP A 508 1.36 -29.42 -2.06
C ASP A 508 1.97 -29.40 -3.46
N GLU A 509 1.75 -30.46 -4.23
CA GLU A 509 2.30 -30.67 -5.57
C GLU A 509 3.83 -30.42 -5.67
N PRO A 510 4.64 -31.05 -4.82
CA PRO A 510 6.06 -30.68 -4.63
C PRO A 510 6.93 -30.86 -5.88
N THR A 511 6.45 -31.57 -6.90
CA THR A 511 7.17 -31.86 -8.15
C THR A 511 6.52 -31.24 -9.38
N ALA A 512 5.47 -30.43 -9.21
CA ALA A 512 4.80 -29.77 -10.32
C ALA A 512 5.80 -28.86 -11.10
N SER A 513 5.78 -28.95 -12.42
CA SER A 513 6.63 -28.15 -13.30
C SER A 513 8.14 -28.45 -13.23
N LEU A 514 8.54 -29.60 -12.68
CA LEU A 514 9.93 -30.05 -12.68
C LEU A 514 10.23 -30.90 -13.92
N ASP A 515 11.48 -30.84 -14.38
CA ASP A 515 12.00 -31.81 -15.32
C ASP A 515 12.18 -33.18 -14.66
N ALA A 516 12.20 -34.25 -15.45
CA ALA A 516 12.23 -35.64 -14.94
C ALA A 516 13.45 -35.96 -14.06
N LYS A 517 14.59 -35.24 -14.22
CA LYS A 517 15.75 -35.40 -13.36
C LYS A 517 15.51 -34.76 -11.99
N SER A 518 15.07 -33.52 -11.95
CA SER A 518 14.76 -32.80 -10.72
C SER A 518 13.61 -33.43 -9.96
N GLU A 519 12.56 -33.93 -10.65
CA GLU A 519 11.46 -34.67 -10.04
C GLU A 519 11.94 -35.90 -9.27
N ARG A 520 12.76 -36.74 -9.90
CA ARG A 520 13.33 -37.94 -9.25
C ARG A 520 14.15 -37.59 -8.01
N LEU A 521 14.99 -36.58 -8.08
CA LEU A 521 15.81 -36.14 -6.94
C LEU A 521 14.96 -35.66 -5.78
N VAL A 522 13.97 -34.80 -6.06
CA VAL A 522 13.05 -34.27 -5.04
C VAL A 522 12.22 -35.38 -4.42
N MET A 523 11.66 -36.27 -5.22
CA MET A 523 10.86 -37.43 -4.69
C MET A 523 11.71 -38.37 -3.83
N HIS A 524 12.91 -38.72 -4.27
CA HIS A 524 13.81 -39.57 -3.49
C HIS A 524 14.15 -38.94 -2.12
N SER A 525 14.46 -37.65 -2.12
CA SER A 525 14.72 -36.94 -0.88
C SER A 525 13.48 -36.86 0.03
N LEU A 526 12.30 -36.59 -0.54
CA LEU A 526 11.05 -36.57 0.20
C LEU A 526 10.75 -37.95 0.85
N ASP A 527 10.85 -39.05 0.09
CA ASP A 527 10.59 -40.38 0.59
C ASP A 527 11.47 -40.73 1.80
N GLN A 528 12.74 -40.29 1.80
CA GLN A 528 13.62 -40.48 2.96
C GLN A 528 13.20 -39.66 4.17
N GLN A 529 12.75 -38.43 3.96
CA GLN A 529 12.41 -37.48 5.03
C GLN A 529 11.05 -37.74 5.68
N ILE A 530 10.08 -38.26 4.91
CA ILE A 530 8.73 -38.60 5.42
C ILE A 530 8.65 -39.97 6.03
N ALA A 531 9.67 -40.82 5.87
CA ALA A 531 9.71 -42.17 6.44
C ALA A 531 9.43 -42.11 7.96
N ASN A 532 8.39 -42.83 8.41
CA ASN A 532 7.90 -42.87 9.79
C ASN A 532 7.37 -41.51 10.35
N LYS A 533 7.16 -40.51 9.51
CA LYS A 533 6.51 -39.24 9.88
C LYS A 533 5.10 -39.17 9.28
N THR A 534 4.23 -38.42 9.92
CA THR A 534 2.90 -38.16 9.35
C THR A 534 2.99 -37.20 8.21
N ALA A 535 2.48 -37.55 7.02
CA ALA A 535 2.56 -36.73 5.84
C ALA A 535 1.21 -36.64 5.10
N LEU A 536 0.90 -35.44 4.57
CA LEU A 536 -0.20 -35.21 3.64
C LEU A 536 0.38 -34.75 2.31
N LEU A 537 0.23 -35.58 1.27
CA LEU A 537 0.66 -35.30 -0.10
C LEU A 537 -0.53 -34.90 -0.95
N VAL A 538 -0.61 -33.64 -1.35
CA VAL A 538 -1.57 -33.16 -2.34
C VAL A 538 -0.95 -33.30 -3.72
N THR A 539 -1.56 -34.09 -4.60
CA THR A 539 -1.02 -34.30 -5.95
C THR A 539 -2.12 -34.63 -6.96
N HIS A 540 -1.85 -34.33 -8.21
CA HIS A 540 -2.61 -34.82 -9.35
C HIS A 540 -1.85 -35.91 -10.13
N GLN A 541 -0.61 -36.22 -9.74
CA GLN A 541 0.21 -37.26 -10.32
C GLN A 541 -0.14 -38.61 -9.66
N LEU A 542 -0.24 -39.69 -10.47
CA LEU A 542 -0.70 -40.98 -10.01
C LEU A 542 0.44 -41.94 -9.66
N GLU A 543 1.67 -41.68 -10.12
CA GLU A 543 2.82 -42.57 -9.84
C GLU A 543 3.22 -42.60 -8.36
N PRO A 544 3.34 -41.44 -7.68
CA PRO A 544 3.70 -41.42 -6.25
C PRO A 544 2.64 -42.07 -5.35
N LEU A 545 1.39 -42.23 -5.85
CA LEU A 545 0.30 -42.82 -5.05
C LEU A 545 0.44 -44.30 -4.75
N ARG A 546 1.36 -44.99 -5.42
CA ARG A 546 1.59 -46.45 -5.15
C ARG A 546 2.30 -46.70 -3.83
N SER A 547 3.04 -45.73 -3.33
CA SER A 547 3.83 -45.85 -2.08
C SER A 547 3.14 -45.23 -0.87
N VAL A 548 1.97 -44.60 -1.02
CA VAL A 548 1.25 -43.99 0.10
C VAL A 548 0.35 -45.02 0.81
N ASP A 549 0.17 -44.84 2.11
CA ASP A 549 -0.65 -45.74 2.94
C ASP A 549 -2.15 -45.56 2.67
N GLN A 550 -2.60 -44.34 2.44
CA GLN A 550 -4.01 -44.00 2.25
C GLN A 550 -4.18 -42.96 1.17
N ILE A 551 -5.26 -43.03 0.42
CA ILE A 551 -5.66 -42.03 -0.57
C ILE A 551 -7.06 -41.53 -0.23
N LEU A 552 -7.19 -40.18 -0.16
CA LEU A 552 -8.45 -39.47 -0.05
C LEU A 552 -8.77 -38.87 -1.42
N VAL A 553 -9.87 -39.25 -2.03
CA VAL A 553 -10.33 -38.74 -3.33
C VAL A 553 -11.38 -37.67 -3.12
N MET A 554 -11.10 -36.49 -3.57
CA MET A 554 -11.94 -35.31 -3.36
C MET A 554 -12.60 -34.85 -4.66
N GLN A 555 -13.91 -34.56 -4.61
CA GLN A 555 -14.69 -34.00 -5.70
C GLN A 555 -15.73 -33.02 -5.15
N ASP A 556 -15.85 -31.86 -5.79
CA ASP A 556 -16.86 -30.82 -5.47
C ASP A 556 -16.98 -30.51 -3.97
N GLY A 557 -15.84 -30.40 -3.29
CA GLY A 557 -15.77 -30.10 -1.86
C GLY A 557 -15.99 -31.30 -0.93
N HIS A 558 -16.20 -32.51 -1.41
CA HIS A 558 -16.46 -33.71 -0.62
C HIS A 558 -15.41 -34.79 -0.84
N ILE A 559 -15.14 -35.62 0.19
CA ILE A 559 -14.35 -36.83 0.06
C ILE A 559 -15.30 -37.93 -0.43
N VAL A 560 -15.08 -38.41 -1.66
CA VAL A 560 -15.95 -39.41 -2.33
C VAL A 560 -15.44 -40.82 -2.25
N GLN A 561 -14.12 -41.03 -2.08
CA GLN A 561 -13.52 -42.35 -1.92
C GLN A 561 -12.34 -42.27 -0.93
N VAL A 562 -12.12 -43.32 -0.15
CA VAL A 562 -11.00 -43.49 0.78
C VAL A 562 -10.51 -44.93 0.70
N GLY A 563 -9.20 -45.15 0.58
CA GLY A 563 -8.63 -46.48 0.54
C GLY A 563 -7.17 -46.51 0.13
N SER A 564 -6.59 -47.71 0.02
CA SER A 564 -5.26 -47.88 -0.53
C SER A 564 -5.28 -47.79 -2.07
N PHE A 565 -4.13 -47.63 -2.71
CA PHE A 565 -4.00 -47.61 -4.16
C PHE A 565 -4.63 -48.83 -4.82
N THR A 566 -4.39 -50.01 -4.28
CA THR A 566 -4.91 -51.28 -4.79
C THR A 566 -6.43 -51.33 -4.71
N GLN A 567 -7.01 -51.01 -3.54
CA GLN A 567 -8.46 -51.00 -3.34
C GLN A 567 -9.17 -50.03 -4.29
N LEU A 568 -8.65 -48.81 -4.42
CA LEU A 568 -9.28 -47.77 -5.25
C LEU A 568 -9.08 -48.00 -6.76
N SER A 569 -8.02 -48.69 -7.17
CA SER A 569 -7.79 -49.05 -8.57
C SER A 569 -8.76 -50.14 -9.09
N GLU A 570 -9.22 -51.04 -8.19
CA GLU A 570 -10.14 -52.14 -8.53
C GLU A 570 -11.62 -51.74 -8.38
N GLN A 571 -11.91 -50.74 -7.57
CA GLN A 571 -13.27 -50.24 -7.36
C GLN A 571 -13.70 -49.25 -8.44
N PRO A 572 -14.90 -49.38 -9.03
CA PRO A 572 -15.43 -48.38 -9.95
C PRO A 572 -15.64 -47.04 -9.21
N GLY A 573 -15.07 -45.99 -9.73
CA GLY A 573 -15.20 -44.67 -9.12
C GLY A 573 -14.31 -43.61 -9.78
N LEU A 574 -14.24 -42.43 -9.14
CA LEU A 574 -13.48 -41.29 -9.68
C LEU A 574 -11.98 -41.62 -9.81
N PHE A 575 -11.43 -42.33 -8.84
CA PHE A 575 -10.01 -42.72 -8.86
C PHE A 575 -9.66 -43.60 -10.04
N ALA A 576 -10.44 -44.67 -10.28
CA ALA A 576 -10.27 -45.55 -11.43
C ALA A 576 -10.41 -44.82 -12.76
N THR A 577 -11.35 -43.87 -12.84
CA THR A 577 -11.52 -42.99 -14.01
C THR A 577 -10.29 -42.10 -14.25
N MET A 578 -9.72 -41.51 -13.20
CA MET A 578 -8.49 -40.73 -13.28
C MET A 578 -7.29 -41.56 -13.73
N LEU A 579 -7.16 -42.83 -13.23
CA LEU A 579 -6.13 -43.77 -13.65
C LEU A 579 -6.21 -44.07 -15.15
N THR A 580 -7.41 -44.42 -15.62
CA THR A 580 -7.66 -44.74 -17.05
C THR A 580 -7.36 -43.57 -17.95
N ALA A 581 -7.82 -42.36 -17.59
CA ALA A 581 -7.56 -41.12 -18.34
C ALA A 581 -6.06 -40.84 -18.43
N ASN A 582 -5.28 -41.06 -17.36
CA ASN A 582 -3.84 -40.80 -17.37
C ASN A 582 -3.08 -41.86 -18.22
N GLN A 583 -3.50 -43.12 -18.18
CA GLN A 583 -2.93 -44.18 -19.01
C GLN A 583 -3.15 -43.90 -20.51
N THR A 584 -4.37 -43.47 -20.87
CA THR A 584 -4.73 -43.10 -22.26
C THR A 584 -3.88 -41.92 -22.75
N ARG A 585 -3.67 -40.91 -21.88
CA ARG A 585 -2.83 -39.74 -22.21
C ARG A 585 -1.36 -40.13 -22.40
N LYS A 586 -0.78 -40.96 -21.51
CA LYS A 586 0.61 -41.45 -21.66
C LYS A 586 0.79 -42.33 -22.91
N ALA A 587 -0.22 -43.10 -23.29
CA ALA A 587 -0.19 -43.88 -24.54
C ALA A 587 -0.23 -42.99 -25.77
N ALA A 588 -1.05 -41.94 -25.76
CA ALA A 588 -1.12 -40.96 -26.86
C ALA A 588 0.17 -40.16 -27.02
N ASP A 589 0.80 -39.74 -25.92
CA ASP A 589 2.07 -39.02 -25.92
C ASP A 589 3.24 -39.90 -26.42
N LYS A 590 3.26 -41.21 -26.11
CA LYS A 590 4.24 -42.17 -26.68
C LYS A 590 4.02 -42.40 -28.15
N GLY A 591 2.78 -42.51 -28.61
CA GLY A 591 2.48 -42.70 -30.02
C GLY A 591 2.82 -41.49 -30.92
N ASN A 592 2.87 -40.27 -30.35
CA ASN A 592 3.30 -39.06 -31.07
C ASN A 592 4.84 -38.85 -31.09
N LEU A 593 5.60 -39.58 -30.26
CA LEU A 593 7.07 -39.56 -30.24
C LEU A 593 7.71 -40.57 -31.19
N ASP A 594 6.93 -41.60 -31.61
CA ASP A 594 7.34 -42.64 -32.52
C ASP A 594 6.84 -42.42 -33.96
N ALA A 595 6.13 -41.33 -34.25
CA ALA A 595 5.68 -40.89 -35.56
C ALA A 595 6.41 -39.60 -35.98
#